data_1dfce968fa24084721cc14b4127e3064
#
_entry.id   1dfce968fa24084721cc14b4127e3064
#
_cell.length_a   1.000
_cell.length_b   1.000
_cell.length_c   1.000
_cell.angle_alpha   90.00
_cell.angle_beta   90.00
_cell.angle_gamma   90.00
#
_symmetry.space_group_name_H-M   'P 1'
#
loop_
_entity.id
_entity.type
_entity.pdbx_description
1 polymer ?
#
loop_
_entity_poly.entity_id
_entity_poly.type
_entity_poly.pdbx_seq_one_letter_code
_entity_poly.pdbx_strand_id
1 'polypeptide(L)'
;MTHLRDSGAAAGRRPLALVYRGPASSPGCPEAVAGLLSSGPWNLDVRFTGPDEALPLSAELLSQALLYAQPGGGTLDSAYRRLRRRRRAIRDFVRDGGRYLGFCLGGYLAGATPGFGLLPGDTDQYISSPGATIHEESDTLITVTWRGRPRTVFFQDGPLFVLDEHADATVLATYDNGAPAALVTRFGHGRVAVTGPHPEATTDWYTDHGLPVHHTLDLAMDLVESVMES
;
A
#
# COMPACT_ATOMS: atom_id res chain seq x y z
N MET A 1 8.69 10.88 56.50
CA MET A 1 9.33 10.02 55.46
C MET A 1 8.27 9.66 54.44
N THR A 2 8.17 10.44 53.39
CA THR A 2 7.13 10.31 52.34
C THR A 2 7.74 9.53 51.20
N HIS A 3 7.30 8.29 51.00
CA HIS A 3 7.69 7.49 49.86
C HIS A 3 7.04 8.05 48.57
N LEU A 4 7.83 8.72 47.74
CA LEU A 4 7.53 8.97 46.35
C LEU A 4 7.48 7.62 45.62
N ARG A 5 6.29 7.21 45.18
CA ARG A 5 6.12 6.12 44.23
C ARG A 5 6.52 6.64 42.85
N ASP A 6 7.66 6.15 42.40
CA ASP A 6 8.13 6.32 41.04
C ASP A 6 7.18 5.57 40.11
N SER A 7 6.27 6.30 39.49
CA SER A 7 5.41 5.78 38.43
C SER A 7 6.21 5.75 37.14
N GLY A 8 7.05 4.73 36.98
CA GLY A 8 7.67 4.40 35.71
C GLY A 8 6.57 4.13 34.68
N ALA A 9 6.27 5.12 33.83
CA ALA A 9 5.46 4.92 32.66
C ALA A 9 6.11 3.80 31.83
N ALA A 10 5.46 2.64 31.75
CA ALA A 10 5.84 1.59 30.83
C ALA A 10 5.83 2.22 29.43
N ALA A 11 7.01 2.39 28.82
CA ALA A 11 7.14 2.86 27.46
C ALA A 11 6.36 1.86 26.58
N GLY A 12 5.17 2.26 26.12
CA GLY A 12 4.28 1.44 25.32
C GLY A 12 5.04 0.92 24.11
N ARG A 13 4.96 -0.39 23.85
CA ARG A 13 5.60 -1.02 22.69
C ARG A 13 5.07 -0.34 21.43
N ARG A 14 5.98 0.11 20.55
CA ARG A 14 5.61 0.73 19.26
C ARG A 14 4.76 -0.25 18.46
N PRO A 15 3.66 0.20 17.81
CA PRO A 15 2.85 -0.67 16.97
C PRO A 15 3.67 -1.27 15.83
N LEU A 16 3.55 -2.57 15.59
CA LEU A 16 4.30 -3.27 14.55
C LEU A 16 3.68 -3.00 13.17
N ALA A 17 4.51 -2.55 12.23
CA ALA A 17 4.18 -2.46 10.81
C ALA A 17 5.07 -3.44 10.03
N LEU A 18 4.44 -4.32 9.27
CA LEU A 18 5.11 -5.32 8.44
C LEU A 18 5.13 -4.87 6.99
N VAL A 19 6.31 -4.79 6.39
CA VAL A 19 6.50 -4.49 4.96
C VAL A 19 6.97 -5.77 4.28
N TYR A 20 6.23 -6.24 3.27
CA TYR A 20 6.65 -7.43 2.52
C TYR A 20 7.93 -7.13 1.74
N ARG A 21 8.92 -8.03 1.85
CA ARG A 21 10.14 -8.03 1.04
C ARG A 21 10.45 -9.46 0.59
N GLY A 22 10.50 -9.64 -0.73
CA GLY A 22 10.73 -10.95 -1.32
C GLY A 22 10.23 -11.05 -2.76
N PRO A 23 10.08 -12.25 -3.30
CA PRO A 23 9.80 -12.48 -4.73
C PRO A 23 8.44 -11.96 -5.25
N ALA A 24 7.60 -11.37 -4.40
CA ALA A 24 6.36 -10.68 -4.77
C ALA A 24 6.47 -9.16 -4.55
N SER A 25 7.67 -8.62 -4.72
CA SER A 25 7.98 -7.19 -4.79
C SER A 25 9.29 -7.01 -5.56
N SER A 26 9.51 -5.84 -6.18
CA SER A 26 10.80 -5.52 -6.81
C SER A 26 11.75 -4.87 -5.80
N PRO A 27 13.08 -5.04 -5.96
CA PRO A 27 14.07 -4.32 -5.15
C PRO A 27 13.82 -2.80 -5.16
N GLY A 28 14.02 -2.15 -4.02
CA GLY A 28 13.76 -0.72 -3.83
C GLY A 28 12.34 -0.40 -3.37
N CYS A 29 11.31 -1.10 -3.86
CA CYS A 29 9.92 -0.87 -3.45
C CYS A 29 9.67 -1.13 -1.95
N PRO A 30 10.12 -2.24 -1.35
CA PRO A 30 9.98 -2.46 0.09
C PRO A 30 10.70 -1.39 0.92
N GLU A 31 11.87 -0.96 0.48
CA GLU A 31 12.70 0.03 1.17
C GLU A 31 12.04 1.41 1.16
N ALA A 32 11.44 1.83 0.03
CA ALA A 32 10.69 3.07 -0.09
C ALA A 32 9.48 3.10 0.86
N VAL A 33 8.69 2.01 0.88
CA VAL A 33 7.54 1.87 1.79
C VAL A 33 7.98 1.85 3.25
N ALA A 34 9.07 1.15 3.59
CA ALA A 34 9.61 1.13 4.94
C ALA A 34 10.11 2.51 5.39
N GLY A 35 10.77 3.25 4.50
CA GLY A 35 11.19 4.63 4.72
C GLY A 35 10.00 5.56 4.98
N LEU A 36 8.95 5.49 4.17
CA LEU A 36 7.70 6.22 4.35
C LEU A 36 7.09 5.97 5.74
N LEU A 37 6.89 4.70 6.10
CA LEU A 37 6.27 4.33 7.38
C LEU A 37 7.12 4.71 8.59
N SER A 38 8.45 4.69 8.44
CA SER A 38 9.39 5.04 9.51
C SER A 38 9.50 6.56 9.73
N SER A 39 9.31 7.36 8.69
CA SER A 39 9.40 8.82 8.74
C SER A 39 8.10 9.51 9.20
N GLY A 40 7.00 8.78 9.24
CA GLY A 40 5.68 9.31 9.59
C GLY A 40 5.47 9.48 11.10
N PRO A 41 4.39 10.18 11.47
CA PRO A 41 4.09 10.52 12.87
C PRO A 41 3.55 9.34 13.70
N TRP A 42 3.33 8.17 13.10
CA TRP A 42 2.62 7.03 13.72
C TRP A 42 3.48 6.23 14.70
N ASN A 43 4.76 6.56 14.85
CA ASN A 43 5.70 5.89 15.76
C ASN A 43 5.70 4.35 15.61
N LEU A 44 5.76 3.86 14.37
CA LEU A 44 5.70 2.43 14.06
C LEU A 44 7.04 1.72 14.28
N ASP A 45 7.00 0.46 14.74
CA ASP A 45 8.11 -0.48 14.62
C ASP A 45 8.02 -1.15 13.26
N VAL A 46 8.75 -0.63 12.26
CA VAL A 46 8.71 -1.11 10.88
C VAL A 46 9.67 -2.27 10.71
N ARG A 47 9.15 -3.42 10.24
CA ARG A 47 9.92 -4.65 10.02
C ARG A 47 9.62 -5.23 8.66
N PHE A 48 10.64 -5.81 8.02
CA PHE A 48 10.43 -6.61 6.82
C PHE A 48 9.89 -7.99 7.15
N THR A 49 9.02 -8.51 6.28
CA THR A 49 8.50 -9.87 6.32
C THR A 49 8.55 -10.51 4.94
N GLY A 50 8.95 -11.74 4.85
CA GLY A 50 9.12 -12.44 3.57
C GLY A 50 9.74 -13.82 3.74
N PRO A 51 9.94 -14.57 2.64
CA PRO A 51 10.48 -15.92 2.71
C PRO A 51 11.94 -15.97 3.19
N ASP A 52 12.73 -14.92 2.90
CA ASP A 52 14.14 -14.83 3.23
C ASP A 52 14.40 -13.85 4.38
N GLU A 53 13.33 -13.35 5.02
CA GLU A 53 13.41 -12.44 6.15
C GLU A 53 13.42 -13.19 7.50
N ALA A 54 13.98 -12.54 8.52
CA ALA A 54 13.96 -13.07 9.89
C ALA A 54 12.52 -13.27 10.41
N LEU A 55 11.55 -12.56 9.85
CA LEU A 55 10.13 -12.63 10.17
C LEU A 55 9.36 -13.18 8.96
N PRO A 56 9.16 -14.50 8.82
CA PRO A 56 8.38 -15.07 7.73
C PRO A 56 6.89 -14.69 7.86
N LEU A 57 6.26 -14.29 6.76
CA LEU A 57 4.84 -13.92 6.74
C LEU A 57 3.96 -15.09 7.16
N SER A 58 3.26 -14.94 8.28
CA SER A 58 2.38 -15.94 8.87
C SER A 58 1.16 -15.31 9.53
N ALA A 59 0.13 -16.11 9.83
CA ALA A 59 -1.04 -15.63 10.55
C ALA A 59 -0.67 -15.17 11.97
N GLU A 60 0.24 -15.87 12.63
CA GLU A 60 0.72 -15.52 13.97
C GLU A 60 1.46 -14.18 13.97
N LEU A 61 2.34 -13.94 13.00
CA LEU A 61 3.04 -12.67 12.88
C LEU A 61 2.08 -11.53 12.58
N LEU A 62 1.13 -11.74 11.65
CA LEU A 62 0.11 -10.76 11.29
C LEU A 62 -0.75 -10.38 12.50
N SER A 63 -1.13 -11.34 13.36
CA SER A 63 -1.94 -11.05 14.55
C SER A 63 -1.28 -10.12 15.57
N GLN A 64 0.04 -9.92 15.48
CA GLN A 64 0.81 -9.01 16.32
C GLN A 64 1.01 -7.63 15.67
N ALA A 65 0.67 -7.49 14.39
CA ALA A 65 0.87 -6.28 13.63
C ALA A 65 -0.36 -5.36 13.66
N LEU A 66 -0.11 -4.07 13.55
CA LEU A 66 -1.14 -3.06 13.29
C LEU A 66 -1.39 -2.93 11.78
N LEU A 67 -0.31 -3.01 10.98
CA LEU A 67 -0.34 -2.75 9.55
C LEU A 67 0.52 -3.79 8.80
N TYR A 68 0.00 -4.25 7.66
CA TYR A 68 0.74 -4.98 6.65
C TYR A 68 0.75 -4.19 5.35
N ALA A 69 1.95 -3.90 4.84
CA ALA A 69 2.16 -3.20 3.58
C ALA A 69 2.69 -4.16 2.51
N GLN A 70 2.04 -4.15 1.35
CA GLN A 70 2.47 -4.86 0.15
C GLN A 70 2.98 -3.83 -0.86
N PRO A 71 4.30 -3.79 -1.10
CA PRO A 71 4.92 -2.90 -2.07
C PRO A 71 4.62 -3.25 -3.52
N GLY A 72 5.12 -2.42 -4.42
CA GLY A 72 5.07 -2.63 -5.86
C GLY A 72 6.04 -3.67 -6.39
N GLY A 73 5.98 -3.89 -7.70
CA GLY A 73 6.95 -4.64 -8.52
C GLY A 73 6.59 -6.06 -8.89
N GLY A 74 6.99 -6.41 -10.10
CA GLY A 74 6.70 -7.71 -10.71
C GLY A 74 5.28 -7.81 -11.28
N THR A 75 4.89 -9.01 -11.71
CA THR A 75 3.57 -9.26 -12.32
C THR A 75 2.59 -9.85 -11.31
N LEU A 76 1.32 -9.49 -11.46
CA LEU A 76 0.22 -9.97 -10.61
C LEU A 76 0.17 -11.48 -10.49
N ASP A 77 0.21 -12.21 -11.60
CA ASP A 77 0.14 -13.67 -11.62
C ASP A 77 1.29 -14.33 -10.87
N SER A 78 2.52 -13.82 -11.05
CA SER A 78 3.69 -14.35 -10.36
C SER A 78 3.61 -14.12 -8.86
N ALA A 79 3.26 -12.89 -8.46
CA ALA A 79 3.12 -12.50 -7.07
C ALA A 79 2.00 -13.27 -6.37
N TYR A 80 0.83 -13.38 -7.01
CA TYR A 80 -0.29 -14.12 -6.45
C TYR A 80 0.03 -15.61 -6.26
N ARG A 81 0.69 -16.27 -7.22
CA ARG A 81 1.13 -17.67 -7.07
C ARG A 81 2.00 -17.88 -5.83
N ARG A 82 2.83 -16.90 -5.48
CA ARG A 82 3.69 -16.93 -4.29
C ARG A 82 2.92 -16.68 -2.99
N LEU A 83 1.96 -15.74 -3.02
CA LEU A 83 1.24 -15.27 -1.84
C LEU A 83 -0.12 -15.95 -1.62
N ARG A 84 -0.68 -16.71 -2.59
CA ARG A 84 -2.02 -17.30 -2.49
C ARG A 84 -2.26 -18.15 -1.23
N ARG A 85 -1.20 -18.81 -0.74
CA ARG A 85 -1.27 -19.58 0.51
C ARG A 85 -1.40 -18.70 1.76
N ARG A 86 -1.05 -17.43 1.65
CA ARG A 86 -1.17 -16.41 2.72
C ARG A 86 -2.48 -15.60 2.62
N ARG A 87 -3.20 -15.73 1.49
CA ARG A 87 -4.45 -15.00 1.24
C ARG A 87 -5.40 -15.03 2.43
N ARG A 88 -5.66 -16.22 2.99
CA ARG A 88 -6.57 -16.36 4.13
C ARG A 88 -6.05 -15.60 5.35
N ALA A 89 -4.80 -15.76 5.71
CA ALA A 89 -4.20 -15.09 6.86
C ALA A 89 -4.24 -13.55 6.73
N ILE A 90 -3.93 -13.02 5.51
CA ILE A 90 -4.03 -11.58 5.23
C ILE A 90 -5.47 -11.10 5.34
N ARG A 91 -6.43 -11.82 4.79
CA ARG A 91 -7.86 -11.46 4.87
C ARG A 91 -8.37 -11.49 6.32
N ASP A 92 -8.05 -12.53 7.06
CA ASP A 92 -8.47 -12.66 8.45
C ASP A 92 -7.85 -11.54 9.30
N PHE A 93 -6.56 -11.22 9.11
CA PHE A 93 -5.89 -10.10 9.75
C PHE A 93 -6.62 -8.76 9.51
N VAL A 94 -6.95 -8.44 8.25
CA VAL A 94 -7.65 -7.18 7.96
C VAL A 94 -9.08 -7.23 8.49
N ARG A 95 -9.80 -8.36 8.30
CA ARG A 95 -11.18 -8.50 8.82
C ARG A 95 -11.26 -8.27 10.33
N ASP A 96 -10.24 -8.69 11.06
CA ASP A 96 -10.20 -8.63 12.53
C ASP A 96 -9.67 -7.27 13.06
N GLY A 97 -9.44 -6.28 12.18
CA GLY A 97 -9.09 -4.91 12.56
C GLY A 97 -7.70 -4.44 12.12
N GLY A 98 -6.93 -5.31 11.46
CA GLY A 98 -5.64 -4.95 10.87
C GLY A 98 -5.78 -3.98 9.69
N ARG A 99 -4.69 -3.37 9.29
CA ARG A 99 -4.62 -2.41 8.18
C ARG A 99 -3.80 -2.97 7.04
N TYR A 100 -4.34 -2.89 5.82
CA TYR A 100 -3.64 -3.23 4.59
C TYR A 100 -3.27 -1.97 3.82
N LEU A 101 -2.02 -1.87 3.38
CA LEU A 101 -1.52 -0.78 2.55
C LEU A 101 -0.88 -1.37 1.28
N GLY A 102 -1.42 -1.04 0.11
CA GLY A 102 -0.97 -1.61 -1.16
C GLY A 102 -0.54 -0.54 -2.17
N PHE A 103 0.67 -0.69 -2.72
CA PHE A 103 1.22 0.17 -3.77
C PHE A 103 1.37 -0.63 -5.07
N CYS A 104 0.89 -0.12 -6.20
CA CYS A 104 0.98 -0.72 -7.52
C CYS A 104 0.61 -2.21 -7.48
N LEU A 105 1.57 -3.14 -7.54
CA LEU A 105 1.31 -4.58 -7.38
C LEU A 105 0.52 -4.89 -6.11
N GLY A 106 0.79 -4.21 -5.01
CA GLY A 106 0.02 -4.33 -3.76
C GLY A 106 -1.42 -3.87 -3.92
N GLY A 107 -1.68 -2.88 -4.77
CA GLY A 107 -3.01 -2.47 -5.19
C GLY A 107 -3.73 -3.56 -5.99
N TYR A 108 -3.07 -4.14 -7.00
CA TYR A 108 -3.59 -5.29 -7.74
C TYR A 108 -3.93 -6.48 -6.83
N LEU A 109 -3.03 -6.85 -5.93
CA LEU A 109 -3.23 -7.96 -5.00
C LEU A 109 -4.38 -7.74 -4.02
N ALA A 110 -4.80 -6.51 -3.78
CA ALA A 110 -5.98 -6.22 -2.97
C ALA A 110 -7.28 -6.59 -3.68
N GLY A 111 -7.32 -6.65 -5.02
CA GLY A 111 -8.43 -7.12 -5.83
C GLY A 111 -8.77 -8.59 -5.61
N ALA A 112 -9.68 -9.11 -6.41
CA ALA A 112 -10.23 -10.45 -6.27
C ALA A 112 -9.72 -11.45 -7.31
N THR A 113 -9.39 -11.02 -8.54
CA THR A 113 -9.26 -11.88 -9.72
C THR A 113 -7.97 -11.67 -10.54
N PRO A 114 -6.81 -12.24 -10.14
CA PRO A 114 -6.54 -12.92 -8.88
C PRO A 114 -6.09 -11.94 -7.79
N GLY A 115 -6.43 -12.22 -6.54
CA GLY A 115 -6.00 -11.35 -5.45
C GLY A 115 -6.49 -11.81 -4.09
N PHE A 116 -6.34 -10.94 -3.11
CA PHE A 116 -6.78 -11.21 -1.74
C PHE A 116 -8.28 -10.98 -1.55
N GLY A 117 -8.93 -10.21 -2.43
CA GLY A 117 -10.35 -9.85 -2.35
C GLY A 117 -10.63 -8.98 -1.11
N LEU A 118 -9.87 -7.93 -0.94
CA LEU A 118 -10.00 -6.97 0.17
C LEU A 118 -10.82 -5.74 -0.24
N LEU A 119 -10.99 -5.52 -1.55
CA LEU A 119 -11.72 -4.38 -2.09
C LEU A 119 -13.22 -4.71 -2.25
N PRO A 120 -14.12 -3.72 -2.16
CA PRO A 120 -15.50 -3.83 -2.60
C PRO A 120 -15.56 -3.65 -4.12
N GLY A 121 -15.14 -4.67 -4.86
CA GLY A 121 -14.94 -4.66 -6.29
C GLY A 121 -13.65 -5.38 -6.69
N ASP A 122 -13.03 -4.94 -7.78
CA ASP A 122 -11.80 -5.55 -8.30
C ASP A 122 -10.81 -4.48 -8.83
N THR A 123 -9.77 -4.93 -9.51
CA THR A 123 -8.77 -4.10 -10.17
C THR A 123 -8.69 -4.44 -11.64
N ASP A 124 -8.31 -3.44 -12.45
CA ASP A 124 -7.98 -3.64 -13.85
C ASP A 124 -6.70 -2.87 -14.20
N GLN A 125 -6.10 -3.18 -15.33
CA GLN A 125 -4.89 -2.54 -15.81
C GLN A 125 -5.20 -1.16 -16.39
N TYR A 126 -4.62 -0.09 -15.81
CA TYR A 126 -4.88 1.26 -16.31
C TYR A 126 -4.44 1.45 -17.76
N ILE A 127 -3.22 1.00 -18.14
CA ILE A 127 -2.65 1.24 -19.47
C ILE A 127 -3.46 0.60 -20.62
N SER A 128 -4.29 -0.40 -20.32
CA SER A 128 -5.19 -1.05 -21.25
C SER A 128 -6.63 -0.51 -21.20
N SER A 129 -6.93 0.39 -20.28
CA SER A 129 -8.28 0.89 -20.04
C SER A 129 -8.68 1.96 -21.06
N PRO A 130 -9.98 2.09 -21.36
CA PRO A 130 -10.47 3.16 -22.22
C PRO A 130 -10.11 4.55 -21.67
N GLY A 131 -9.54 5.41 -22.52
CA GLY A 131 -9.14 6.77 -22.15
C GLY A 131 -7.85 6.86 -21.33
N ALA A 132 -7.08 5.77 -21.23
CA ALA A 132 -5.74 5.83 -20.64
C ALA A 132 -4.84 6.77 -21.45
N THR A 133 -3.98 7.52 -20.77
CA THR A 133 -3.00 8.43 -21.40
C THR A 133 -1.59 7.81 -21.47
N ILE A 134 -1.37 6.71 -20.76
CA ILE A 134 -0.16 5.89 -20.78
C ILE A 134 -0.58 4.50 -21.29
N HIS A 135 0.19 3.94 -22.23
CA HIS A 135 -0.09 2.66 -22.87
C HIS A 135 1.08 1.67 -22.81
N GLU A 136 2.14 2.02 -22.10
CA GLU A 136 3.35 1.22 -21.97
C GLU A 136 3.65 0.91 -20.52
N GLU A 137 4.31 -0.23 -20.29
CA GLU A 137 4.71 -0.70 -18.95
C GLU A 137 6.00 -0.05 -18.44
N SER A 138 6.59 0.90 -19.19
CA SER A 138 7.83 1.57 -18.82
C SER A 138 7.65 2.57 -17.68
N ASP A 139 8.74 2.79 -16.93
CA ASP A 139 8.78 3.83 -15.89
C ASP A 139 8.52 5.21 -16.49
N THR A 140 7.55 5.91 -15.96
CA THR A 140 7.09 7.19 -16.49
C THR A 140 6.42 8.05 -15.41
N LEU A 141 5.86 9.16 -15.83
CA LEU A 141 5.08 10.06 -15.00
C LEU A 141 3.62 10.04 -15.44
N ILE A 142 2.71 10.04 -14.48
CA ILE A 142 1.28 10.19 -14.73
C ILE A 142 0.73 11.36 -13.93
N THR A 143 -0.23 12.07 -14.50
CA THR A 143 -1.01 13.07 -13.77
C THR A 143 -2.25 12.40 -13.20
N VAL A 144 -2.48 12.58 -11.91
CA VAL A 144 -3.71 12.18 -11.23
C VAL A 144 -4.35 13.38 -10.54
N THR A 145 -5.65 13.33 -10.34
CA THR A 145 -6.35 14.31 -9.50
C THR A 145 -6.43 13.73 -8.09
N TRP A 146 -5.54 14.19 -7.19
CA TRP A 146 -5.46 13.76 -5.79
C TRP A 146 -6.16 14.79 -4.89
N ARG A 147 -7.19 14.36 -4.14
CA ARG A 147 -8.01 15.26 -3.32
C ARG A 147 -8.46 16.52 -4.07
N GLY A 148 -8.85 16.36 -5.35
CA GLY A 148 -9.29 17.45 -6.22
C GLY A 148 -8.19 18.34 -6.80
N ARG A 149 -6.91 18.00 -6.63
CA ARG A 149 -5.76 18.74 -7.16
C ARG A 149 -4.95 17.90 -8.14
N PRO A 150 -4.56 18.44 -9.31
CA PRO A 150 -3.70 17.72 -10.24
C PRO A 150 -2.31 17.53 -9.62
N ARG A 151 -1.78 16.33 -9.68
CA ARG A 151 -0.47 15.92 -9.17
C ARG A 151 0.21 14.98 -10.14
N THR A 152 1.48 15.22 -10.40
CA THR A 152 2.33 14.32 -11.21
C THR A 152 3.05 13.35 -10.29
N VAL A 153 2.94 12.06 -10.59
CA VAL A 153 3.41 10.95 -9.74
C VAL A 153 4.16 9.95 -10.60
N PHE A 154 5.15 9.26 -10.02
CA PHE A 154 5.83 8.14 -10.67
C PHE A 154 4.83 7.00 -10.93
N PHE A 155 4.93 6.41 -12.14
CA PHE A 155 4.00 5.38 -12.59
C PHE A 155 4.71 4.30 -13.40
N GLN A 156 4.35 3.05 -13.14
CA GLN A 156 4.75 1.89 -13.92
C GLN A 156 3.62 0.86 -13.85
N ASP A 157 2.79 0.80 -14.90
CA ASP A 157 1.71 -0.21 -15.04
C ASP A 157 0.87 -0.46 -13.77
N GLY A 158 0.52 0.58 -13.05
CA GLY A 158 -0.31 0.48 -11.83
C GLY A 158 -1.79 0.19 -12.15
N PRO A 159 -2.54 -0.41 -11.20
CA PRO A 159 -3.97 -0.67 -11.36
C PRO A 159 -4.81 0.60 -11.37
N LEU A 160 -5.96 0.52 -12.04
CA LEU A 160 -7.16 1.24 -11.67
C LEU A 160 -8.05 0.35 -10.78
N PHE A 161 -8.93 0.97 -10.03
CA PHE A 161 -9.85 0.25 -9.14
C PHE A 161 -11.28 0.29 -9.70
N VAL A 162 -11.87 -0.90 -9.84
CA VAL A 162 -13.26 -1.08 -10.30
C VAL A 162 -14.10 -1.31 -9.05
N LEU A 163 -14.91 -0.34 -8.69
CA LEU A 163 -15.74 -0.41 -7.48
C LEU A 163 -17.14 -0.93 -7.83
N ASP A 164 -17.70 -1.76 -6.94
CA ASP A 164 -19.10 -2.17 -7.00
C ASP A 164 -20.03 -0.96 -6.87
N GLU A 165 -21.26 -1.11 -7.35
CA GLU A 165 -22.28 -0.08 -7.27
C GLU A 165 -22.58 0.33 -5.85
N HIS A 166 -22.45 1.01 -5.07
CA HIS A 166 -22.65 1.28 -3.63
C HIS A 166 -21.48 0.86 -2.74
N ALA A 167 -20.27 0.72 -3.31
CA ALA A 167 -19.06 0.44 -2.53
C ALA A 167 -18.84 1.51 -1.44
N ASP A 168 -18.63 1.07 -0.20
CA ASP A 168 -18.20 1.96 0.90
C ASP A 168 -16.68 2.21 0.77
N ALA A 169 -16.32 3.11 -0.14
CA ALA A 169 -14.94 3.48 -0.42
C ALA A 169 -14.81 4.99 -0.61
N THR A 170 -13.73 5.55 -0.07
CA THR A 170 -13.35 6.94 -0.31
C THR A 170 -12.25 6.98 -1.38
N VAL A 171 -12.56 7.53 -2.55
CA VAL A 171 -11.59 7.75 -3.61
C VAL A 171 -10.71 8.96 -3.25
N LEU A 172 -9.40 8.72 -3.13
CA LEU A 172 -8.39 9.74 -2.82
C LEU A 172 -7.85 10.38 -4.08
N ALA A 173 -7.70 9.58 -5.15
CA ALA A 173 -7.22 10.05 -6.44
C ALA A 173 -7.94 9.38 -7.61
N THR A 174 -8.04 10.10 -8.74
CA THR A 174 -8.52 9.58 -10.01
C THR A 174 -7.47 9.79 -11.10
N TYR A 175 -7.43 8.88 -12.06
CA TYR A 175 -6.73 9.05 -13.33
C TYR A 175 -7.45 10.05 -14.24
N ASP A 176 -6.81 10.44 -15.36
CA ASP A 176 -7.37 11.37 -16.35
C ASP A 176 -8.67 10.86 -16.99
N ASN A 177 -8.82 9.54 -17.10
CA ASN A 177 -10.04 8.90 -17.61
C ASN A 177 -11.16 8.80 -16.55
N GLY A 178 -10.95 9.37 -15.37
CA GLY A 178 -11.90 9.37 -14.25
C GLY A 178 -11.90 8.10 -13.39
N ALA A 179 -11.15 7.06 -13.77
CA ALA A 179 -11.08 5.83 -12.97
C ALA A 179 -10.34 6.08 -11.64
N PRO A 180 -10.75 5.42 -10.53
CA PRO A 180 -10.05 5.52 -9.26
C PRO A 180 -8.59 5.07 -9.36
N ALA A 181 -7.65 5.92 -8.93
CA ALA A 181 -6.21 5.70 -8.89
C ALA A 181 -5.69 5.41 -7.49
N ALA A 182 -6.37 5.91 -6.45
CA ALA A 182 -6.10 5.61 -5.06
C ALA A 182 -7.39 5.69 -4.26
N LEU A 183 -7.54 4.80 -3.28
CA LEU A 183 -8.73 4.77 -2.43
C LEU A 183 -8.42 4.17 -1.05
N VAL A 184 -9.34 4.43 -0.11
CA VAL A 184 -9.43 3.76 1.17
C VAL A 184 -10.82 3.18 1.36
N THR A 185 -10.91 1.99 1.93
CA THR A 185 -12.17 1.28 2.20
C THR A 185 -12.09 0.47 3.49
N ARG A 186 -13.23 0.00 3.95
CA ARG A 186 -13.31 -0.95 5.06
C ARG A 186 -13.32 -2.39 4.56
N PHE A 187 -12.74 -3.28 5.36
CA PHE A 187 -12.88 -4.71 5.18
C PHE A 187 -13.04 -5.39 6.55
N GLY A 188 -14.26 -5.76 6.90
CA GLY A 188 -14.59 -6.17 8.28
C GLY A 188 -14.40 -5.02 9.27
N HIS A 189 -13.58 -5.25 10.29
CA HIS A 189 -13.23 -4.23 11.28
C HIS A 189 -11.96 -3.44 10.91
N GLY A 190 -11.26 -3.88 9.87
CA GLY A 190 -10.02 -3.26 9.41
C GLY A 190 -10.21 -2.30 8.25
N ARG A 191 -9.08 -1.80 7.75
CA ARG A 191 -9.02 -0.84 6.65
C ARG A 191 -8.03 -1.26 5.59
N VAL A 192 -8.31 -0.84 4.37
CA VAL A 192 -7.51 -1.10 3.18
C VAL A 192 -7.28 0.23 2.48
N ALA A 193 -6.03 0.61 2.27
CA ALA A 193 -5.68 1.73 1.40
C ALA A 193 -4.79 1.23 0.26
N VAL A 194 -5.08 1.67 -0.95
CA VAL A 194 -4.39 1.22 -2.16
C VAL A 194 -4.18 2.37 -3.13
N THR A 195 -3.09 2.28 -3.88
CA THR A 195 -2.77 3.20 -4.98
C THR A 195 -2.20 2.46 -6.17
N GLY A 196 -2.53 2.90 -7.38
CA GLY A 196 -1.92 2.42 -8.63
C GLY A 196 -0.57 3.07 -8.88
N PRO A 197 -0.46 4.42 -8.90
CA PRO A 197 0.82 5.13 -8.96
C PRO A 197 1.68 4.94 -7.71
N HIS A 198 2.93 5.44 -7.77
CA HIS A 198 3.93 5.33 -6.71
C HIS A 198 4.20 6.68 -6.03
N PRO A 199 3.32 7.15 -5.13
CA PRO A 199 3.60 8.39 -4.39
C PRO A 199 4.77 8.24 -3.39
N GLU A 200 5.17 7.00 -3.07
CA GLU A 200 6.31 6.65 -2.22
C GLU A 200 7.64 6.66 -2.97
N ALA A 201 7.64 6.87 -4.28
CA ALA A 201 8.85 6.84 -5.11
C ALA A 201 9.93 7.80 -4.60
N THR A 202 11.13 7.30 -4.44
CA THR A 202 12.30 8.05 -3.99
C THR A 202 12.98 8.77 -5.17
N THR A 203 13.85 9.74 -4.90
CA THR A 203 14.50 10.56 -5.94
C THR A 203 15.25 9.72 -6.97
N ASP A 204 15.90 8.64 -6.55
CA ASP A 204 16.64 7.72 -7.41
C ASP A 204 15.74 7.06 -8.46
N TRP A 205 14.49 6.72 -8.15
CA TRP A 205 13.57 6.17 -9.16
C TRP A 205 13.37 7.11 -10.35
N TYR A 206 13.28 8.41 -10.09
CA TYR A 206 13.16 9.40 -11.17
C TYR A 206 14.49 9.57 -11.94
N THR A 207 15.60 9.71 -11.21
CA THR A 207 16.89 10.00 -11.84
C THR A 207 17.46 8.83 -12.63
N ASP A 208 17.28 7.61 -12.18
CA ASP A 208 17.75 6.39 -12.84
C ASP A 208 17.02 6.15 -14.18
N HIS A 209 15.82 6.70 -14.33
CA HIS A 209 15.04 6.65 -15.57
C HIS A 209 15.05 7.96 -16.37
N GLY A 210 15.87 8.95 -15.97
CA GLY A 210 15.95 10.24 -16.66
C GLY A 210 14.68 11.10 -16.56
N LEU A 211 13.85 10.85 -15.56
CA LEU A 211 12.60 11.57 -15.34
C LEU A 211 12.81 12.79 -14.43
N PRO A 212 12.04 13.88 -14.62
CA PRO A 212 12.06 15.00 -13.70
C PRO A 212 11.53 14.57 -12.31
N VAL A 213 12.25 14.97 -11.25
CA VAL A 213 11.89 14.61 -9.87
C VAL A 213 10.63 15.37 -9.45
N HIS A 214 9.65 14.63 -8.94
CA HIS A 214 8.44 15.17 -8.31
C HIS A 214 8.39 14.80 -6.83
N HIS A 215 8.07 15.77 -5.98
CA HIS A 215 7.92 15.54 -4.54
C HIS A 215 6.49 15.12 -4.25
N THR A 216 6.28 13.83 -3.97
CA THR A 216 4.96 13.20 -3.78
C THR A 216 4.79 12.55 -2.40
N LEU A 217 5.75 12.78 -1.48
CA LEU A 217 5.73 12.22 -0.14
C LEU A 217 4.44 12.62 0.63
N ASP A 218 3.93 13.82 0.41
CA ASP A 218 2.67 14.29 1.01
C ASP A 218 1.47 13.43 0.58
N LEU A 219 1.45 12.92 -0.66
CA LEU A 219 0.41 12.02 -1.16
C LEU A 219 0.53 10.63 -0.52
N ALA A 220 1.77 10.13 -0.41
CA ALA A 220 2.03 8.87 0.28
C ALA A 220 1.64 8.95 1.77
N MET A 221 1.92 10.08 2.43
CA MET A 221 1.52 10.34 3.81
C MET A 221 0.00 10.40 3.95
N ASP A 222 -0.72 11.09 3.04
CA ASP A 222 -2.20 11.14 3.02
C ASP A 222 -2.81 9.74 2.87
N LEU A 223 -2.23 8.88 2.02
CA LEU A 223 -2.67 7.49 1.88
C LEU A 223 -2.50 6.69 3.19
N VAL A 224 -1.33 6.82 3.84
CA VAL A 224 -1.07 6.14 5.13
C VAL A 224 -1.96 6.72 6.23
N GLU A 225 -2.13 8.04 6.31
CA GLU A 225 -3.03 8.68 7.27
C GLU A 225 -4.46 8.16 7.12
N SER A 226 -4.96 8.07 5.87
CA SER A 226 -6.30 7.57 5.55
C SER A 226 -6.53 6.12 6.00
N VAL A 227 -5.51 5.25 5.97
CA VAL A 227 -5.63 3.88 6.47
C VAL A 227 -5.46 3.80 7.99
N MET A 228 -4.75 4.76 8.59
CA MET A 228 -4.48 4.82 10.03
C MET A 228 -5.62 5.46 10.83
N GLU A 229 -6.50 6.24 10.21
CA GLU A 229 -7.70 6.79 10.86
C GLU A 229 -8.56 5.69 11.51
N SER A 230 -9.32 6.05 12.53
CA SER A 230 -10.13 5.11 13.34
C SER A 230 -11.48 4.83 12.71
#